data_3e5ca64f2e2ea913f31c671b2206afc7
#
_entry.id   3e5ca64f2e2ea913f31c671b2206afc7
#
_cell.length_a   1.000
_cell.length_b   1.000
_cell.length_c   1.000
_cell.angle_alpha   90.00
_cell.angle_beta   90.00
_cell.angle_gamma   90.00
#
_symmetry.space_group_name_H-M   'P 1'
#
loop_
_entity.id
_entity.type
_entity.pdbx_description
1 polymer ?
#
loop_
_entity_poly.entity_id
_entity_poly.type
_entity_poly.pdbx_seq_one_letter_code
_entity_poly.pdbx_strand_id
1 'polypeptide(L)'
;MARHPYGPQARRRARNRTYTVLALLIVVLVIAFMYGPFGADADDEDKPVAGSPPADSNVTVAEVREVPDVNEATAFELPEPNESAIIAQLEGVTMPEPETAAPEPNTPEVTAESESTTWEVTAEAGSIEAIQANPEADVLIAKAAGLIGQGTGGIVEARDSLNQAMRMPMGPKQREYVKAQLSELSNLWLFSRTILPNDPLCESYKVKPGDILESIGKEHKVPYEILIDINKITNPRALQSGRSYKVVNGPFHAKVYRSTFTMDIYLQNTYVCSYKVGLGRSDTPTPTGIWRLRPGGKAYATSWRDPDTGRLYQPEDPDYPLGSRWMALDGLSGEAKDREGFGIHGTKEPDQIGTAGSRGCIRMYNGEAIKVYNMLIEGLSQVEVTD
;
A
#
# COMPACT_ATOMS: atom_id res chain seq x y z
N MET A 1 38.70 -37.20 21.04
CA MET A 1 38.26 -35.79 21.04
C MET A 1 39.26 -34.96 20.26
N ALA A 2 38.99 -34.70 18.98
CA ALA A 2 39.87 -33.93 18.13
C ALA A 2 39.21 -32.53 17.92
N ARG A 3 39.89 -31.46 18.33
CA ARG A 3 39.44 -30.06 18.19
C ARG A 3 39.70 -29.60 16.76
N HIS A 4 38.67 -29.07 16.11
CA HIS A 4 38.75 -28.45 14.78
C HIS A 4 39.50 -27.12 14.85
N PRO A 5 40.50 -26.84 13.96
CA PRO A 5 41.43 -25.70 14.11
C PRO A 5 41.00 -24.39 13.44
N TYR A 6 39.78 -24.19 13.00
CA TYR A 6 39.37 -22.94 12.33
C TYR A 6 38.18 -22.26 13.01
N GLY A 7 38.48 -21.18 13.75
CA GLY A 7 37.48 -20.29 14.37
C GLY A 7 36.81 -19.33 13.36
N PRO A 8 35.70 -18.69 13.74
CA PRO A 8 34.84 -17.84 12.86
C PRO A 8 35.56 -16.66 12.19
N GLN A 9 36.67 -16.20 12.74
CA GLN A 9 37.44 -15.06 12.19
C GLN A 9 38.23 -15.39 10.92
N ALA A 10 38.65 -16.65 10.73
CA ALA A 10 39.39 -17.05 9.54
C ALA A 10 38.48 -17.09 8.29
N ARG A 11 37.21 -17.45 8.45
CA ARG A 11 36.22 -17.48 7.35
C ARG A 11 35.86 -16.09 6.86
N ARG A 12 35.80 -15.07 7.73
CA ARG A 12 35.54 -13.68 7.31
C ARG A 12 36.70 -13.09 6.49
N ARG A 13 37.97 -13.37 6.86
CA ARG A 13 39.14 -12.87 6.12
C ARG A 13 39.29 -13.50 4.73
N ALA A 14 38.97 -14.79 4.57
CA ALA A 14 38.98 -15.47 3.27
C ALA A 14 37.90 -14.91 2.33
N ARG A 15 36.70 -14.68 2.83
CA ARG A 15 35.57 -14.14 2.06
C ARG A 15 35.82 -12.70 1.56
N ASN A 16 36.42 -11.85 2.39
CA ASN A 16 36.75 -10.49 1.97
C ASN A 16 37.86 -10.46 0.90
N ARG A 17 38.83 -11.36 0.95
CA ARG A 17 39.85 -11.48 -0.10
C ARG A 17 39.25 -11.90 -1.45
N THR A 18 38.29 -12.80 -1.45
CA THR A 18 37.61 -13.25 -2.68
C THR A 18 36.82 -12.11 -3.33
N TYR A 19 36.10 -11.29 -2.55
CA TYR A 19 35.39 -10.12 -3.08
C TYR A 19 36.33 -9.03 -3.59
N THR A 20 37.46 -8.81 -2.95
CA THR A 20 38.46 -7.83 -3.40
C THR A 20 39.08 -8.27 -4.74
N VAL A 21 39.41 -9.54 -4.90
CA VAL A 21 39.93 -10.08 -6.17
C VAL A 21 38.87 -10.02 -7.28
N LEU A 22 37.62 -10.32 -6.98
CA LEU A 22 36.53 -10.24 -7.95
C LEU A 22 36.27 -8.79 -8.39
N ALA A 23 36.30 -7.84 -7.48
CA ALA A 23 36.15 -6.42 -7.80
C ALA A 23 37.29 -5.90 -8.68
N LEU A 24 38.55 -6.31 -8.41
CA LEU A 24 39.70 -5.96 -9.23
C LEU A 24 39.60 -6.58 -10.66
N LEU A 25 39.13 -7.81 -10.79
CA LEU A 25 38.91 -8.43 -12.09
C LEU A 25 37.83 -7.72 -12.93
N ILE A 26 36.76 -7.25 -12.29
CA ILE A 26 35.71 -6.48 -12.96
C ILE A 26 36.28 -5.13 -13.44
N VAL A 27 37.08 -4.44 -12.64
CA VAL A 27 37.71 -3.18 -13.03
C VAL A 27 38.67 -3.38 -14.22
N VAL A 28 39.47 -4.44 -14.21
CA VAL A 28 40.38 -4.78 -15.34
C VAL A 28 39.57 -5.10 -16.60
N LEU A 29 38.44 -5.82 -16.50
CA LEU A 29 37.57 -6.12 -17.63
C LEU A 29 36.92 -4.86 -18.22
N VAL A 30 36.48 -3.93 -17.37
CA VAL A 30 35.91 -2.64 -17.80
C VAL A 30 36.98 -1.78 -18.50
N ILE A 31 38.18 -1.73 -17.98
CA ILE A 31 39.30 -1.01 -18.61
C ILE A 31 39.67 -1.66 -19.95
N ALA A 32 39.77 -2.97 -20.03
CA ALA A 32 40.02 -3.69 -21.27
C ALA A 32 38.92 -3.49 -22.31
N PHE A 33 37.67 -3.35 -21.91
CA PHE A 33 36.53 -3.04 -22.80
C PHE A 33 36.56 -1.59 -23.29
N MET A 34 36.99 -0.63 -22.43
CA MET A 34 37.06 0.80 -22.80
C MET A 34 38.32 1.18 -23.61
N TYR A 35 39.40 0.42 -23.47
CA TYR A 35 40.72 0.75 -24.09
C TYR A 35 41.31 -0.40 -24.92
N GLY A 36 40.53 -1.48 -25.21
CA GLY A 36 40.98 -2.59 -26.03
C GLY A 36 40.79 -2.32 -27.54
N PRO A 37 41.38 -3.15 -28.42
CA PRO A 37 41.48 -2.91 -29.87
C PRO A 37 40.14 -3.03 -30.64
N PHE A 38 39.00 -3.07 -29.95
CA PHE A 38 37.67 -3.09 -30.57
C PHE A 38 36.97 -1.71 -30.62
N GLY A 39 37.68 -0.63 -30.30
CA GLY A 39 37.13 0.74 -30.24
C GLY A 39 37.71 1.72 -31.24
N ALA A 40 38.22 1.30 -32.41
CA ALA A 40 38.66 2.21 -33.43
C ALA A 40 38.34 1.63 -34.81
N ASP A 41 37.88 2.52 -35.68
CA ASP A 41 37.71 2.40 -37.13
C ASP A 41 36.31 2.12 -37.64
N ALA A 42 35.59 3.18 -37.89
CA ALA A 42 34.66 3.35 -38.96
C ALA A 42 34.52 4.83 -39.34
N ASP A 43 35.59 5.35 -39.96
CA ASP A 43 35.48 6.51 -40.87
C ASP A 43 36.04 6.09 -42.21
N ASP A 44 35.31 6.40 -43.23
CA ASP A 44 35.70 6.88 -44.52
C ASP A 44 35.14 6.15 -45.74
N GLU A 45 34.68 7.00 -46.61
CA GLU A 45 34.60 7.06 -48.08
C GLU A 45 33.30 6.67 -48.80
N ASP A 46 32.63 7.73 -49.14
CA ASP A 46 32.05 8.21 -50.39
C ASP A 46 32.42 7.41 -51.66
N LYS A 47 31.39 6.98 -52.46
CA LYS A 47 31.21 7.30 -53.89
C LYS A 47 29.97 6.64 -54.52
N PRO A 48 29.32 7.32 -55.48
CA PRO A 48 28.04 6.92 -56.04
C PRO A 48 28.19 6.09 -57.33
N VAL A 49 27.26 5.17 -57.56
CA VAL A 49 27.00 4.67 -58.93
C VAL A 49 25.51 4.54 -59.18
N ALA A 50 25.14 5.20 -60.25
CA ALA A 50 23.85 5.30 -60.90
C ALA A 50 23.28 3.97 -61.40
N GLY A 51 21.95 3.93 -61.60
CA GLY A 51 21.30 2.96 -62.47
C GLY A 51 19.83 2.70 -62.12
N SER A 52 18.93 3.60 -62.55
CA SER A 52 17.56 3.23 -62.92
C SER A 52 17.61 2.72 -64.35
N PRO A 53 16.73 1.88 -64.83
CA PRO A 53 15.31 1.90 -65.05
C PRO A 53 14.67 0.51 -65.26
N PRO A 54 13.51 0.34 -65.93
CA PRO A 54 12.38 1.22 -66.22
C PRO A 54 11.02 0.69 -65.76
N ALA A 55 10.05 1.54 -65.83
CA ALA A 55 8.63 1.24 -65.71
C ALA A 55 8.13 0.38 -66.89
N ASP A 56 7.25 -0.55 -66.60
CA ASP A 56 6.05 -0.81 -67.40
C ASP A 56 5.01 -1.67 -66.62
N SER A 57 3.91 -1.21 -66.69
CA SER A 57 2.57 -1.57 -67.13
C SER A 57 1.58 -2.12 -66.11
N ASN A 58 0.52 -1.35 -66.00
CA ASN A 58 -0.89 -1.73 -65.88
C ASN A 58 -1.27 -2.82 -64.87
N VAL A 59 -1.70 -2.34 -63.70
CA VAL A 59 -2.80 -3.00 -62.98
C VAL A 59 -3.85 -1.94 -62.62
N THR A 60 -5.05 -2.21 -63.07
CA THR A 60 -6.31 -1.50 -62.95
C THR A 60 -6.58 -1.05 -61.53
N VAL A 61 -6.92 0.20 -61.36
CA VAL A 61 -7.43 0.83 -60.14
C VAL A 61 -8.78 0.19 -59.80
N ALA A 62 -8.81 -0.64 -58.79
CA ALA A 62 -10.04 -1.03 -58.14
C ALA A 62 -10.39 0.06 -57.10
N GLU A 63 -11.60 0.51 -57.24
CA GLU A 63 -12.31 1.51 -56.45
C GLU A 63 -12.01 1.42 -54.95
N VAL A 64 -11.33 2.43 -54.42
CA VAL A 64 -11.17 2.62 -52.98
C VAL A 64 -12.53 3.09 -52.45
N ARG A 65 -13.25 2.21 -51.79
CA ARG A 65 -14.39 2.56 -50.96
C ARG A 65 -13.85 3.44 -49.82
N GLU A 66 -14.34 4.66 -49.73
CA GLU A 66 -14.16 5.56 -48.63
C GLU A 66 -14.57 4.83 -47.33
N VAL A 67 -13.63 4.70 -46.42
CA VAL A 67 -13.90 4.30 -45.03
C VAL A 67 -14.48 5.53 -44.35
N PRO A 68 -15.67 5.46 -43.73
CA PRO A 68 -16.23 6.63 -43.06
C PRO A 68 -15.31 7.04 -41.92
N ASP A 69 -15.14 8.33 -41.80
CA ASP A 69 -14.38 9.05 -40.81
C ASP A 69 -14.96 8.73 -39.42
N VAL A 70 -14.28 7.87 -38.64
CA VAL A 70 -14.63 7.53 -37.25
C VAL A 70 -14.16 8.64 -36.32
N ASN A 71 -14.58 9.85 -36.54
CA ASN A 71 -14.32 11.00 -35.67
C ASN A 71 -15.55 11.41 -34.83
N GLU A 72 -16.59 10.56 -34.81
CA GLU A 72 -17.68 10.62 -33.83
C GLU A 72 -17.73 9.36 -32.98
N ALA A 73 -16.63 9.04 -32.30
CA ALA A 73 -16.72 8.30 -31.06
C ALA A 73 -17.27 9.25 -30.00
N THR A 74 -18.57 9.19 -29.81
CA THR A 74 -19.21 9.73 -28.60
C THR A 74 -18.35 9.36 -27.40
N ALA A 75 -17.73 10.38 -26.81
CA ALA A 75 -17.03 10.28 -25.54
C ALA A 75 -18.03 9.60 -24.58
N PHE A 76 -17.72 8.41 -24.15
CA PHE A 76 -18.42 7.77 -23.03
C PHE A 76 -18.00 8.58 -21.81
N GLU A 77 -18.76 9.61 -21.51
CA GLU A 77 -18.67 10.38 -20.29
C GLU A 77 -19.01 9.38 -19.17
N LEU A 78 -17.97 8.90 -18.48
CA LEU A 78 -18.17 8.22 -17.19
C LEU A 78 -18.92 9.24 -16.33
N PRO A 79 -20.00 8.84 -15.65
CA PRO A 79 -20.69 9.72 -14.72
C PRO A 79 -19.62 10.24 -13.74
N GLU A 80 -19.49 11.56 -13.68
CA GLU A 80 -18.68 12.20 -12.66
C GLU A 80 -19.11 11.65 -11.31
N PRO A 81 -18.20 11.37 -10.37
CA PRO A 81 -18.57 10.94 -9.05
C PRO A 81 -19.59 11.96 -8.54
N ASN A 82 -20.75 11.49 -8.12
CA ASN A 82 -21.82 12.34 -7.64
C ASN A 82 -21.36 12.97 -6.31
N GLU A 83 -20.60 14.05 -6.41
CA GLU A 83 -20.04 14.78 -5.27
C GLU A 83 -21.15 15.17 -4.29
N SER A 84 -22.34 15.49 -4.82
CA SER A 84 -23.52 15.80 -4.01
C SER A 84 -24.02 14.60 -3.20
N ALA A 85 -23.90 13.37 -3.72
CA ALA A 85 -24.31 12.17 -2.98
C ALA A 85 -23.30 11.83 -1.88
N ILE A 86 -22.00 12.06 -2.12
CA ILE A 86 -20.95 11.85 -1.11
C ILE A 86 -21.08 12.89 -0.01
N ILE A 87 -21.30 14.17 -0.36
CA ILE A 87 -21.53 15.27 0.59
C ILE A 87 -22.80 14.99 1.40
N ALA A 88 -23.90 14.54 0.77
CA ALA A 88 -25.13 14.17 1.46
C ALA A 88 -24.96 12.97 2.41
N GLN A 89 -24.11 12.01 2.06
CA GLN A 89 -23.76 10.89 2.95
C GLN A 89 -22.95 11.38 4.18
N LEU A 90 -22.06 12.35 3.99
CA LEU A 90 -21.27 12.94 5.07
C LEU A 90 -22.12 13.84 5.98
N GLU A 91 -23.09 14.59 5.42
CA GLU A 91 -24.02 15.44 6.18
C GLU A 91 -25.07 14.62 6.97
N GLY A 92 -25.41 13.41 6.52
CA GLY A 92 -26.37 12.52 7.18
C GLY A 92 -25.83 11.82 8.44
N VAL A 93 -24.52 11.88 8.70
CA VAL A 93 -23.89 11.30 9.89
C VAL A 93 -23.87 12.31 11.01
N THR A 94 -25.01 12.54 11.66
CA THR A 94 -25.08 13.29 12.91
C THR A 94 -24.46 12.47 14.05
N MET A 95 -23.58 13.09 14.83
CA MET A 95 -23.11 12.52 16.10
C MET A 95 -24.36 12.23 16.99
N PRO A 96 -24.48 11.05 17.58
CA PRO A 96 -25.55 10.82 18.53
C PRO A 96 -25.41 11.79 19.71
N GLU A 97 -26.45 12.58 19.96
CA GLU A 97 -26.55 13.37 21.18
C GLU A 97 -26.44 12.43 22.40
N PRO A 98 -25.85 12.85 23.53
CA PRO A 98 -25.82 12.04 24.73
C PRO A 98 -27.27 11.81 25.22
N GLU A 99 -27.74 10.55 25.18
CA GLU A 99 -29.02 10.16 25.71
C GLU A 99 -29.13 10.58 27.17
N THR A 100 -30.06 11.48 27.43
CA THR A 100 -30.58 11.76 28.78
C THR A 100 -31.28 10.51 29.31
N ALA A 101 -30.86 10.08 30.47
CA ALA A 101 -31.36 8.90 31.15
C ALA A 101 -32.89 8.83 31.20
N ALA A 102 -33.45 7.76 30.66
CA ALA A 102 -34.85 7.39 30.84
C ALA A 102 -35.02 6.57 32.15
N PRO A 103 -36.19 6.63 32.80
CA PRO A 103 -36.39 6.08 34.15
C PRO A 103 -36.50 4.55 34.12
N GLU A 104 -36.03 3.94 35.21
CA GLU A 104 -36.01 2.52 35.46
C GLU A 104 -37.44 1.89 35.49
N PRO A 105 -37.65 0.69 34.95
CA PRO A 105 -38.80 -0.10 35.26
C PRO A 105 -38.51 -1.13 36.37
N ASN A 106 -39.45 -1.20 37.30
CA ASN A 106 -39.53 -2.04 38.47
C ASN A 106 -39.10 -3.50 38.29
N THR A 107 -38.33 -3.98 39.25
CA THR A 107 -37.96 -5.37 39.54
C THR A 107 -39.12 -6.14 40.16
N PRO A 108 -39.32 -7.43 39.84
CA PRO A 108 -39.88 -8.37 40.82
C PRO A 108 -38.76 -9.20 41.46
N GLU A 109 -38.78 -9.21 42.76
CA GLU A 109 -38.04 -9.98 43.74
C GLU A 109 -38.26 -11.50 43.53
N VAL A 110 -37.17 -12.26 43.31
CA VAL A 110 -37.19 -13.73 43.51
C VAL A 110 -35.96 -14.08 44.35
N THR A 111 -36.26 -14.48 45.59
CA THR A 111 -35.38 -15.08 46.57
C THR A 111 -34.97 -16.50 46.10
N ALA A 112 -33.65 -16.79 46.13
CA ALA A 112 -33.12 -18.13 46.40
C ALA A 112 -31.67 -18.04 46.88
N GLU A 113 -31.46 -18.61 48.04
CA GLU A 113 -30.18 -18.83 48.72
C GLU A 113 -29.28 -19.78 47.92
N SER A 114 -27.96 -19.57 47.86
CA SER A 114 -26.95 -20.42 48.47
C SER A 114 -25.52 -20.18 47.98
N GLU A 115 -24.67 -20.17 48.93
CA GLU A 115 -23.26 -20.58 49.01
C GLU A 115 -22.19 -19.71 48.30
N SER A 116 -21.51 -19.02 49.23
CA SER A 116 -20.25 -18.31 49.06
C SER A 116 -19.09 -19.24 48.66
N THR A 117 -18.41 -18.89 47.57
CA THR A 117 -16.99 -19.21 47.46
C THR A 117 -16.28 -17.92 47.06
N THR A 118 -15.68 -17.28 48.04
CA THR A 118 -14.82 -16.10 47.92
C THR A 118 -13.54 -16.47 47.15
N TRP A 119 -13.38 -15.96 45.92
CA TRP A 119 -12.09 -15.76 45.31
C TRP A 119 -11.79 -14.27 45.36
N GLU A 120 -11.02 -13.83 46.34
CA GLU A 120 -10.39 -12.52 46.31
C GLU A 120 -9.35 -12.49 45.17
N VAL A 121 -9.76 -12.01 43.97
CA VAL A 121 -8.87 -11.50 42.97
C VAL A 121 -8.74 -10.01 43.24
N THR A 122 -7.68 -9.61 43.92
CA THR A 122 -7.21 -8.24 43.92
C THR A 122 -6.74 -7.90 42.52
N ALA A 123 -7.69 -7.57 41.64
CA ALA A 123 -7.42 -6.86 40.41
C ALA A 123 -7.24 -5.39 40.80
N GLU A 124 -6.02 -4.90 40.87
CA GLU A 124 -5.74 -3.49 40.62
C GLU A 124 -6.21 -3.20 39.18
N ALA A 125 -7.49 -2.93 39.06
CA ALA A 125 -8.05 -2.29 37.87
C ALA A 125 -7.50 -0.87 37.86
N GLY A 126 -6.37 -0.68 37.20
CA GLY A 126 -6.02 0.63 36.68
C GLY A 126 -7.23 1.10 35.87
N SER A 127 -7.92 2.10 36.38
CA SER A 127 -9.03 2.77 35.70
C SER A 127 -8.55 3.18 34.33
N ILE A 128 -9.02 2.46 33.28
CA ILE A 128 -9.01 3.00 31.93
C ILE A 128 -10.02 4.15 32.03
N GLU A 129 -9.53 5.36 32.33
CA GLU A 129 -10.32 6.56 32.19
C GLU A 129 -10.86 6.51 30.77
N ALA A 130 -12.18 6.41 30.65
CA ALA A 130 -12.87 6.51 29.37
C ALA A 130 -12.47 7.87 28.82
N ILE A 131 -11.54 7.89 27.85
CA ILE A 131 -11.07 9.11 27.21
C ILE A 131 -12.33 9.74 26.60
N GLN A 132 -12.80 10.83 27.22
CA GLN A 132 -13.96 11.58 26.74
C GLN A 132 -13.63 12.21 25.38
N ALA A 133 -14.68 12.64 24.66
CA ALA A 133 -14.51 13.40 23.43
C ALA A 133 -13.63 14.62 23.71
N ASN A 134 -12.70 14.94 22.81
CA ASN A 134 -11.81 16.09 22.93
C ASN A 134 -12.46 17.31 22.24
N PRO A 135 -12.82 18.36 22.99
CA PRO A 135 -13.47 19.54 22.40
C PRO A 135 -12.61 20.27 21.36
N GLU A 136 -11.27 20.26 21.49
CA GLU A 136 -10.39 20.85 20.49
C GLU A 136 -10.42 20.06 19.18
N ALA A 137 -10.54 18.74 19.25
CA ALA A 137 -10.72 17.91 18.08
C ALA A 137 -12.09 18.16 17.43
N ASP A 138 -13.16 18.42 18.22
CA ASP A 138 -14.49 18.76 17.69
C ASP A 138 -14.48 20.07 16.87
N VAL A 139 -13.68 21.06 17.26
CA VAL A 139 -13.49 22.29 16.48
C VAL A 139 -12.90 21.98 15.10
N LEU A 140 -11.90 21.10 15.04
CA LEU A 140 -11.29 20.71 13.77
C LEU A 140 -12.23 19.86 12.90
N ILE A 141 -13.02 19.00 13.52
CA ILE A 141 -14.04 18.19 12.85
C ILE A 141 -15.12 19.10 12.26
N ALA A 142 -15.64 20.06 13.03
CA ALA A 142 -16.63 21.02 12.56
C ALA A 142 -16.08 21.90 11.43
N LYS A 143 -14.81 22.34 11.54
CA LYS A 143 -14.13 23.07 10.46
C LYS A 143 -14.08 22.23 9.20
N ALA A 144 -13.68 20.96 9.29
CA ALA A 144 -13.60 20.07 8.14
C ALA A 144 -14.97 19.87 7.47
N ALA A 145 -16.03 19.69 8.26
CA ALA A 145 -17.39 19.55 7.73
C ALA A 145 -17.82 20.82 6.93
N GLY A 146 -17.53 22.01 7.44
CA GLY A 146 -17.79 23.26 6.73
C GLY A 146 -16.99 23.40 5.41
N LEU A 147 -15.75 22.88 5.38
CA LEU A 147 -14.89 22.88 4.19
C LEU A 147 -15.38 21.88 3.13
N ILE A 148 -15.83 20.71 3.54
CA ILE A 148 -16.43 19.68 2.66
C ILE A 148 -17.66 20.28 1.96
N GLY A 149 -18.52 21.01 2.69
CA GLY A 149 -19.69 21.70 2.14
C GLY A 149 -19.37 22.76 1.07
N GLN A 150 -18.10 23.19 0.94
CA GLN A 150 -17.64 24.09 -0.12
C GLN A 150 -17.25 23.36 -1.42
N GLY A 151 -17.37 22.03 -1.47
CA GLY A 151 -16.99 21.19 -2.61
C GLY A 151 -15.49 21.00 -2.74
N THR A 152 -15.03 20.75 -3.97
CA THR A 152 -13.64 20.31 -4.25
C THR A 152 -12.57 21.29 -3.73
N GLY A 153 -12.87 22.59 -3.64
CA GLY A 153 -11.93 23.60 -3.14
C GLY A 153 -11.55 23.44 -1.68
N GLY A 154 -12.42 22.84 -0.86
CA GLY A 154 -12.19 22.64 0.58
C GLY A 154 -11.59 21.28 0.97
N ILE A 155 -11.52 20.30 0.05
CA ILE A 155 -11.19 18.92 0.37
C ILE A 155 -9.79 18.74 0.98
N VAL A 156 -8.77 19.43 0.44
CA VAL A 156 -7.39 19.33 0.95
C VAL A 156 -7.31 19.88 2.37
N GLU A 157 -7.92 21.04 2.63
CA GLU A 157 -7.92 21.65 3.95
C GLU A 157 -8.77 20.87 4.97
N ALA A 158 -9.90 20.27 4.53
CA ALA A 158 -10.72 19.39 5.34
C ALA A 158 -9.92 18.13 5.75
N ARG A 159 -9.27 17.48 4.80
CA ARG A 159 -8.35 16.35 5.07
C ARG A 159 -7.30 16.72 6.11
N ASP A 160 -6.64 17.86 5.92
CA ASP A 160 -5.54 18.28 6.80
C ASP A 160 -6.06 18.62 8.20
N SER A 161 -7.25 19.23 8.32
CA SER A 161 -7.92 19.50 9.61
C SER A 161 -8.28 18.22 10.35
N LEU A 162 -8.86 17.23 9.66
CA LEU A 162 -9.16 15.91 10.24
C LEU A 162 -7.88 15.14 10.63
N ASN A 163 -6.81 15.21 9.81
CA ASN A 163 -5.53 14.61 10.17
C ASN A 163 -4.87 15.32 11.36
N GLN A 164 -5.08 16.59 11.55
CA GLN A 164 -4.65 17.31 12.76
C GLN A 164 -5.42 16.80 13.98
N ALA A 165 -6.74 16.62 13.88
CA ALA A 165 -7.54 16.00 14.94
C ALA A 165 -7.07 14.59 15.28
N MET A 166 -6.70 13.76 14.30
CA MET A 166 -6.17 12.40 14.53
C MET A 166 -4.92 12.36 15.41
N ARG A 167 -4.15 13.43 15.50
CA ARG A 167 -2.94 13.53 16.34
C ARG A 167 -3.27 13.91 17.79
N MET A 168 -4.50 14.29 18.08
CA MET A 168 -4.95 14.64 19.41
C MET A 168 -5.44 13.40 20.20
N PRO A 169 -5.38 13.42 21.53
CA PRO A 169 -6.09 12.44 22.34
C PRO A 169 -7.59 12.54 22.05
N MET A 170 -8.21 11.42 21.68
CA MET A 170 -9.64 11.37 21.33
C MET A 170 -10.24 10.08 21.91
N GLY A 171 -11.51 10.14 22.29
CA GLY A 171 -12.29 8.96 22.62
C GLY A 171 -12.43 8.02 21.40
N PRO A 172 -12.68 6.72 21.65
CA PRO A 172 -12.76 5.72 20.56
C PRO A 172 -13.80 6.09 19.48
N LYS A 173 -14.99 6.50 19.88
CA LYS A 173 -16.08 6.89 18.93
C LYS A 173 -15.69 8.10 18.08
N GLN A 174 -15.08 9.13 18.69
CA GLN A 174 -14.63 10.32 17.97
C GLN A 174 -13.54 9.98 16.97
N ARG A 175 -12.58 9.11 17.35
CA ARG A 175 -11.52 8.63 16.47
C ARG A 175 -12.06 7.82 15.31
N GLU A 176 -13.02 6.94 15.56
CA GLU A 176 -13.69 6.15 14.52
C GLU A 176 -14.41 7.04 13.51
N TYR A 177 -15.14 8.05 14.00
CA TYR A 177 -15.80 9.05 13.15
C TYR A 177 -14.78 9.77 12.25
N VAL A 178 -13.69 10.30 12.82
CA VAL A 178 -12.65 11.00 12.05
C VAL A 178 -12.00 10.08 11.00
N LYS A 179 -11.73 8.83 11.34
CA LYS A 179 -11.20 7.83 10.39
C LYS A 179 -12.18 7.56 9.25
N ALA A 180 -13.47 7.44 9.53
CA ALA A 180 -14.49 7.25 8.50
C ALA A 180 -14.52 8.43 7.53
N GLN A 181 -14.55 9.67 8.04
CA GLN A 181 -14.52 10.88 7.22
C GLN A 181 -13.25 10.95 6.34
N LEU A 182 -12.08 10.67 6.90
CA LEU A 182 -10.82 10.65 6.15
C LEU A 182 -10.80 9.57 5.06
N SER A 183 -11.36 8.40 5.35
CA SER A 183 -11.47 7.31 4.36
C SER A 183 -12.36 7.71 3.20
N GLU A 184 -13.51 8.35 3.46
CA GLU A 184 -14.39 8.86 2.40
C GLU A 184 -13.69 9.96 1.58
N LEU A 185 -13.05 10.92 2.23
CA LEU A 185 -12.28 11.95 1.52
C LEU A 185 -11.17 11.38 0.66
N SER A 186 -10.56 10.26 1.05
CA SER A 186 -9.48 9.63 0.28
C SER A 186 -9.93 9.19 -1.11
N ASN A 187 -11.22 8.86 -1.29
CA ASN A 187 -11.79 8.54 -2.60
C ASN A 187 -11.77 9.76 -3.55
N LEU A 188 -11.85 10.97 -3.01
CA LEU A 188 -11.84 12.21 -3.79
C LEU A 188 -10.43 12.70 -4.07
N TRP A 189 -9.60 12.88 -3.03
CA TRP A 189 -8.29 13.50 -3.20
C TRP A 189 -7.20 12.53 -3.64
N LEU A 190 -7.29 11.23 -3.30
CA LEU A 190 -6.24 10.23 -3.59
C LEU A 190 -6.63 9.28 -4.72
N PHE A 191 -7.73 8.54 -4.55
CA PHE A 191 -8.10 7.44 -5.45
C PHE A 191 -8.88 7.86 -6.69
N SER A 192 -9.20 9.14 -6.85
CA SER A 192 -9.75 9.71 -8.09
C SER A 192 -8.65 10.24 -9.01
N ARG A 193 -9.00 10.51 -10.27
CA ARG A 193 -8.11 11.21 -11.22
C ARG A 193 -8.00 12.70 -10.96
N THR A 194 -8.89 13.25 -10.13
CA THR A 194 -8.94 14.68 -9.85
C THR A 194 -7.65 15.13 -9.18
N ILE A 195 -7.08 16.21 -9.66
CA ILE A 195 -5.93 16.88 -9.07
C ILE A 195 -6.45 18.13 -8.39
N LEU A 196 -6.40 18.12 -7.07
CA LEU A 196 -6.87 19.25 -6.27
C LEU A 196 -5.80 20.34 -6.21
N PRO A 197 -6.20 21.62 -6.21
CA PRO A 197 -5.25 22.71 -6.12
C PRO A 197 -4.54 22.71 -4.78
N ASN A 198 -3.24 23.05 -4.80
CA ASN A 198 -2.38 23.15 -3.60
C ASN A 198 -2.26 21.85 -2.78
N ASP A 199 -2.49 20.69 -3.37
CA ASP A 199 -2.26 19.42 -2.70
C ASP A 199 -0.79 19.01 -2.80
N PRO A 200 -0.02 18.99 -1.69
CA PRO A 200 1.39 18.59 -1.72
C PRO A 200 1.58 17.07 -1.91
N LEU A 201 0.51 16.28 -1.74
CA LEU A 201 0.56 14.82 -1.82
C LEU A 201 0.24 14.29 -3.22
N CYS A 202 -0.42 15.09 -4.07
CA CYS A 202 -0.81 14.70 -5.42
C CYS A 202 -0.54 15.83 -6.42
N GLU A 203 0.01 15.47 -7.57
CA GLU A 203 0.31 16.46 -8.61
C GLU A 203 0.12 15.90 -10.03
N SER A 204 0.17 16.79 -11.02
CA SER A 204 0.12 16.44 -12.44
C SER A 204 1.51 16.19 -12.98
N TYR A 205 1.77 14.98 -13.48
CA TYR A 205 3.01 14.61 -14.14
C TYR A 205 2.79 14.52 -15.65
N LYS A 206 3.55 15.29 -16.44
CA LYS A 206 3.52 15.20 -17.90
C LYS A 206 4.58 14.21 -18.39
N VAL A 207 4.13 13.12 -19.00
CA VAL A 207 4.99 12.04 -19.51
C VAL A 207 6.01 12.58 -20.52
N LYS A 208 7.27 12.29 -20.28
CA LYS A 208 8.42 12.62 -21.16
C LYS A 208 8.70 11.46 -22.11
N PRO A 209 9.37 11.71 -23.26
CA PRO A 209 9.84 10.63 -24.11
C PRO A 209 10.77 9.67 -23.34
N GLY A 210 10.49 8.36 -23.43
CA GLY A 210 11.26 7.33 -22.72
C GLY A 210 10.81 6.99 -21.31
N ASP A 211 9.83 7.71 -20.76
CA ASP A 211 9.27 7.37 -19.45
C ASP A 211 8.55 6.03 -19.47
N ILE A 212 8.72 5.28 -18.37
CA ILE A 212 7.93 4.11 -18.04
C ILE A 212 7.29 4.31 -16.66
N LEU A 213 6.13 3.72 -16.42
CA LEU A 213 5.40 3.88 -15.16
C LEU A 213 6.22 3.49 -13.93
N GLU A 214 7.04 2.44 -14.06
CA GLU A 214 7.91 1.98 -12.98
C GLU A 214 8.92 3.06 -12.56
N SER A 215 9.53 3.77 -13.52
CA SER A 215 10.44 4.88 -13.24
C SER A 215 9.73 6.05 -12.58
N ILE A 216 8.53 6.40 -13.07
CA ILE A 216 7.71 7.47 -12.48
C ILE A 216 7.31 7.11 -11.04
N GLY A 217 6.83 5.87 -10.81
CA GLY A 217 6.49 5.41 -9.46
C GLY A 217 7.69 5.45 -8.51
N LYS A 218 8.87 5.05 -8.97
CA LYS A 218 10.10 5.08 -8.19
C LYS A 218 10.54 6.51 -7.85
N GLU A 219 10.44 7.46 -8.78
CA GLU A 219 10.72 8.88 -8.55
C GLU A 219 9.81 9.45 -7.46
N HIS A 220 8.52 9.11 -7.50
CA HIS A 220 7.51 9.53 -6.53
C HIS A 220 7.40 8.63 -5.29
N LYS A 221 8.30 7.63 -5.12
CA LYS A 221 8.36 6.72 -3.98
C LYS A 221 7.08 5.93 -3.75
N VAL A 222 6.44 5.49 -4.82
CA VAL A 222 5.25 4.63 -4.79
C VAL A 222 5.40 3.48 -5.81
N PRO A 223 4.74 2.34 -5.60
CA PRO A 223 4.62 1.32 -6.63
C PRO A 223 3.88 1.88 -7.85
N TYR A 224 4.27 1.47 -9.05
CA TYR A 224 3.61 1.95 -10.27
C TYR A 224 2.17 1.45 -10.39
N GLU A 225 1.82 0.38 -9.68
CA GLU A 225 0.48 -0.20 -9.63
C GLU A 225 -0.55 0.80 -9.08
N ILE A 226 -0.20 1.61 -8.06
CA ILE A 226 -1.11 2.65 -7.57
C ILE A 226 -1.37 3.73 -8.63
N LEU A 227 -0.37 4.05 -9.46
CA LEU A 227 -0.54 5.00 -10.57
C LEU A 227 -1.47 4.44 -11.66
N ILE A 228 -1.42 3.12 -11.92
CA ILE A 228 -2.37 2.43 -12.80
C ILE A 228 -3.78 2.57 -12.23
N ASP A 229 -3.95 2.26 -10.93
CA ASP A 229 -5.26 2.25 -10.28
C ASP A 229 -5.90 3.65 -10.27
N ILE A 230 -5.15 4.68 -9.89
CA ILE A 230 -5.65 6.06 -9.80
C ILE A 230 -6.01 6.60 -11.19
N ASN A 231 -5.15 6.37 -12.18
CA ASN A 231 -5.35 6.92 -13.52
C ASN A 231 -6.16 6.02 -14.45
N LYS A 232 -6.58 4.82 -13.98
CA LYS A 232 -7.30 3.82 -14.78
C LYS A 232 -6.56 3.50 -16.08
N ILE A 233 -5.24 3.25 -15.96
CA ILE A 233 -4.39 2.95 -17.11
C ILE A 233 -4.64 1.51 -17.55
N THR A 234 -5.11 1.33 -18.79
CA THR A 234 -5.42 0.00 -19.34
C THR A 234 -4.20 -0.69 -19.93
N ASN A 235 -3.23 0.08 -20.45
CA ASN A 235 -1.99 -0.45 -21.02
C ASN A 235 -0.77 0.26 -20.39
N PRO A 236 -0.19 -0.28 -19.31
CA PRO A 236 0.94 0.34 -18.63
C PRO A 236 2.24 0.36 -19.46
N ARG A 237 2.33 -0.46 -20.55
CA ARG A 237 3.50 -0.49 -21.42
C ARG A 237 3.44 0.52 -22.56
N ALA A 238 2.30 1.21 -22.75
CA ALA A 238 2.07 2.15 -23.82
C ALA A 238 1.77 3.56 -23.29
N LEU A 239 2.68 4.10 -22.47
CA LEU A 239 2.58 5.49 -22.04
C LEU A 239 2.77 6.42 -23.24
N GLN A 240 1.84 7.37 -23.37
CA GLN A 240 1.91 8.38 -24.44
C GLN A 240 2.69 9.61 -23.94
N SER A 241 3.81 9.89 -24.59
CA SER A 241 4.57 11.13 -24.33
C SER A 241 3.68 12.37 -24.51
N GLY A 242 3.80 13.32 -23.60
CA GLY A 242 3.01 14.55 -23.57
C GLY A 242 1.65 14.43 -22.84
N ARG A 243 1.17 13.22 -22.56
CA ARG A 243 -0.04 13.02 -21.75
C ARG A 243 0.24 13.28 -20.27
N SER A 244 -0.73 13.87 -19.57
CA SER A 244 -0.63 14.09 -18.12
C SER A 244 -1.34 13.00 -17.35
N TYR A 245 -0.70 12.57 -16.26
CA TYR A 245 -1.26 11.64 -15.27
C TYR A 245 -1.15 12.24 -13.87
N LYS A 246 -2.07 11.87 -13.01
CA LYS A 246 -1.95 12.16 -11.59
C LYS A 246 -0.87 11.25 -10.98
N VAL A 247 0.05 11.84 -10.24
CA VAL A 247 1.04 11.13 -9.44
C VAL A 247 0.85 11.43 -7.96
N VAL A 248 1.33 10.52 -7.13
CA VAL A 248 1.19 10.57 -5.67
C VAL A 248 2.58 10.58 -5.06
N ASN A 249 2.85 11.52 -4.18
CA ASN A 249 4.13 11.67 -3.49
C ASN A 249 4.19 10.79 -2.23
N GLY A 250 4.77 9.61 -2.35
CA GLY A 250 4.92 8.61 -1.28
C GLY A 250 6.06 8.89 -0.29
N PRO A 251 6.43 7.93 0.52
CA PRO A 251 5.89 6.56 0.54
C PRO A 251 4.60 6.41 1.34
N PHE A 252 3.91 5.29 1.10
CA PHE A 252 2.87 4.82 2.01
C PHE A 252 3.50 4.03 3.16
N HIS A 253 2.83 4.04 4.32
CA HIS A 253 3.17 3.30 5.52
C HIS A 253 1.93 2.61 6.09
N ALA A 254 2.11 1.61 6.95
CA ALA A 254 1.03 0.95 7.65
C ALA A 254 1.26 0.98 9.16
N LYS A 255 0.15 1.01 9.94
CA LYS A 255 0.16 0.80 11.38
C LYS A 255 -0.86 -0.25 11.76
N VAL A 256 -0.41 -1.31 12.43
CA VAL A 256 -1.21 -2.47 12.83
C VAL A 256 -1.43 -2.43 14.32
N TYR A 257 -2.70 -2.52 14.73
CA TYR A 257 -3.13 -2.57 16.12
C TYR A 257 -3.56 -3.99 16.45
N ARG A 258 -2.83 -4.66 17.32
CA ARG A 258 -3.11 -6.04 17.71
C ARG A 258 -4.42 -6.16 18.48
N SER A 259 -4.69 -5.21 19.37
CA SER A 259 -5.89 -5.19 20.20
C SER A 259 -7.21 -5.09 19.43
N THR A 260 -7.20 -4.46 18.27
CA THR A 260 -8.40 -4.24 17.42
C THR A 260 -8.40 -5.03 16.12
N PHE A 261 -7.33 -5.75 15.81
CA PHE A 261 -7.15 -6.45 14.53
C PHE A 261 -7.35 -5.54 13.33
N THR A 262 -6.73 -4.36 13.36
CA THR A 262 -6.84 -3.36 12.29
C THR A 262 -5.48 -2.93 11.79
N MET A 263 -5.43 -2.57 10.51
CA MET A 263 -4.28 -1.96 9.84
C MET A 263 -4.72 -0.63 9.23
N ASP A 264 -4.13 0.45 9.71
CA ASP A 264 -4.29 1.78 9.14
C ASP A 264 -3.24 2.03 8.07
N ILE A 265 -3.61 2.64 6.96
CA ILE A 265 -2.71 3.06 5.90
C ILE A 265 -2.55 4.57 5.92
N TYR A 266 -1.32 5.00 5.77
CA TYR A 266 -0.93 6.42 5.72
C TYR A 266 -0.14 6.69 4.44
N LEU A 267 -0.41 7.83 3.80
CA LEU A 267 0.48 8.40 2.78
C LEU A 267 1.36 9.43 3.48
N GLN A 268 2.66 9.13 3.61
CA GLN A 268 3.54 9.85 4.52
C GLN A 268 2.94 9.86 5.96
N ASN A 269 2.48 11.02 6.45
CA ASN A 269 1.83 11.16 7.76
C ASN A 269 0.32 11.42 7.67
N THR A 270 -0.29 11.26 6.49
CA THR A 270 -1.72 11.51 6.25
C THR A 270 -2.47 10.18 6.24
N TYR A 271 -3.46 10.03 7.10
CA TYR A 271 -4.30 8.84 7.13
C TYR A 271 -5.10 8.71 5.83
N VAL A 272 -5.18 7.48 5.33
CA VAL A 272 -5.87 7.16 4.07
C VAL A 272 -7.09 6.27 4.30
N CYS A 273 -6.89 5.10 4.91
CA CYS A 273 -7.94 4.12 5.14
C CYS A 273 -7.50 3.07 6.19
N SER A 274 -8.42 2.20 6.58
CA SER A 274 -8.19 1.10 7.51
C SER A 274 -8.74 -0.21 6.95
N TYR A 275 -8.08 -1.31 7.33
CA TYR A 275 -8.48 -2.68 6.98
C TYR A 275 -8.54 -3.56 8.22
N LYS A 276 -9.44 -4.54 8.24
CA LYS A 276 -9.39 -5.63 9.21
C LYS A 276 -8.29 -6.62 8.83
N VAL A 277 -7.57 -7.14 9.82
CA VAL A 277 -6.46 -8.08 9.61
C VAL A 277 -6.57 -9.28 10.54
N GLY A 278 -6.11 -10.43 10.09
CA GLY A 278 -5.82 -11.59 10.94
C GLY A 278 -4.38 -11.54 11.42
N LEU A 279 -4.14 -11.88 12.66
CA LEU A 279 -2.83 -11.79 13.30
C LEU A 279 -2.39 -13.12 13.90
N GLY A 280 -1.17 -13.16 14.44
CA GLY A 280 -0.59 -14.32 15.09
C GLY A 280 -1.38 -14.77 16.31
N ARG A 281 -1.44 -16.09 16.53
CA ARG A 281 -2.03 -16.71 17.72
C ARG A 281 -1.26 -16.30 18.99
N SER A 282 -1.83 -16.58 20.16
CA SER A 282 -1.22 -16.25 21.45
C SER A 282 0.14 -16.93 21.68
N ASP A 283 0.36 -18.12 21.13
CA ASP A 283 1.64 -18.87 21.17
C ASP A 283 2.65 -18.41 20.11
N THR A 284 2.19 -17.76 19.06
CA THR A 284 3.01 -17.23 17.95
C THR A 284 2.51 -15.86 17.53
N PRO A 285 2.56 -14.85 18.44
CA PRO A 285 1.98 -13.53 18.15
C PRO A 285 2.74 -12.81 17.06
N THR A 286 2.07 -11.90 16.38
CA THR A 286 2.73 -10.94 15.48
C THR A 286 3.58 -10.00 16.34
N PRO A 287 4.93 -10.00 16.18
CA PRO A 287 5.80 -9.23 17.06
C PRO A 287 5.59 -7.71 16.89
N THR A 288 5.56 -6.99 18.02
CA THR A 288 5.47 -5.53 18.03
C THR A 288 6.77 -4.88 17.59
N GLY A 289 6.68 -3.63 17.12
CA GLY A 289 7.83 -2.84 16.67
C GLY A 289 7.71 -2.38 15.23
N ILE A 290 8.84 -1.92 14.69
CA ILE A 290 8.91 -1.38 13.33
C ILE A 290 9.46 -2.46 12.40
N TRP A 291 8.74 -2.66 11.32
CA TRP A 291 9.12 -3.49 10.19
C TRP A 291 9.33 -2.62 8.96
N ARG A 292 10.10 -3.09 8.02
CA ARG A 292 10.26 -2.51 6.68
C ARG A 292 9.85 -3.53 5.63
N LEU A 293 9.16 -3.07 4.60
CA LEU A 293 8.89 -3.92 3.45
C LEU A 293 10.23 -4.29 2.79
N ARG A 294 10.51 -5.61 2.74
CA ARG A 294 11.80 -6.15 2.27
C ARG A 294 12.04 -5.77 0.81
N PRO A 295 13.23 -5.27 0.42
CA PRO A 295 13.62 -5.14 -0.98
C PRO A 295 13.57 -6.49 -1.71
N GLY A 296 12.88 -6.57 -2.85
CA GLY A 296 12.64 -7.84 -3.57
C GLY A 296 11.70 -8.80 -2.83
N GLY A 297 10.94 -8.30 -1.85
CA GLY A 297 10.08 -9.11 -1.00
C GLY A 297 8.61 -9.16 -1.40
N LYS A 298 8.22 -8.42 -2.45
CA LYS A 298 6.85 -8.45 -3.00
C LYS A 298 6.73 -9.57 -4.03
N ALA A 299 5.65 -10.34 -3.93
CA ALA A 299 5.32 -11.36 -4.91
C ALA A 299 3.81 -11.44 -5.16
N TYR A 300 3.46 -11.74 -6.40
CA TYR A 300 2.15 -12.29 -6.72
C TYR A 300 2.07 -13.72 -6.15
N ALA A 301 0.92 -14.36 -6.24
CA ALA A 301 0.82 -15.77 -5.89
C ALA A 301 1.89 -16.57 -6.67
N THR A 302 2.85 -17.14 -5.93
CA THR A 302 3.95 -17.93 -6.48
C THR A 302 4.05 -19.23 -5.69
N SER A 303 4.75 -20.24 -6.20
CA SER A 303 4.97 -21.48 -5.44
C SER A 303 5.58 -21.16 -4.08
N TRP A 304 5.02 -21.76 -3.02
CA TRP A 304 5.45 -21.55 -1.65
C TRP A 304 5.62 -22.88 -0.91
N ARG A 305 6.73 -23.01 -0.20
CA ARG A 305 6.98 -24.20 0.63
C ARG A 305 6.66 -23.87 2.09
N ASP A 306 5.74 -24.63 2.66
CA ASP A 306 5.42 -24.55 4.09
C ASP A 306 6.64 -24.96 4.92
N PRO A 307 7.15 -24.08 5.80
CA PRO A 307 8.34 -24.38 6.60
C PRO A 307 8.14 -25.51 7.62
N ASP A 308 6.91 -25.77 8.07
CA ASP A 308 6.64 -26.79 9.09
C ASP A 308 6.39 -28.16 8.47
N THR A 309 5.63 -28.22 7.39
CA THR A 309 5.25 -29.49 6.75
C THR A 309 6.17 -29.87 5.60
N GLY A 310 6.95 -28.92 5.07
CA GLY A 310 7.76 -29.08 3.86
C GLY A 310 6.93 -29.20 2.58
N ARG A 311 5.59 -29.13 2.66
CA ARG A 311 4.70 -29.20 1.49
C ARG A 311 4.94 -28.00 0.57
N LEU A 312 5.11 -28.27 -0.71
CA LEU A 312 5.16 -27.25 -1.75
C LEU A 312 3.73 -27.00 -2.26
N TYR A 313 3.28 -25.77 -2.16
CA TYR A 313 2.02 -25.30 -2.71
C TYR A 313 2.25 -24.54 -4.01
N GLN A 314 1.36 -24.76 -4.97
CA GLN A 314 1.28 -23.96 -6.20
C GLN A 314 0.16 -22.92 -6.06
N PRO A 315 0.22 -21.80 -6.79
CA PRO A 315 -0.82 -20.75 -6.73
C PRO A 315 -2.22 -21.26 -7.06
N GLU A 316 -2.30 -22.31 -7.90
CA GLU A 316 -3.53 -22.93 -8.37
C GLU A 316 -4.11 -23.93 -7.37
N ASP A 317 -3.37 -24.30 -6.33
CA ASP A 317 -3.83 -25.24 -5.32
C ASP A 317 -5.06 -24.66 -4.59
N PRO A 318 -6.17 -25.41 -4.47
CA PRO A 318 -7.38 -24.94 -3.79
C PRO A 318 -7.12 -24.51 -2.34
N ASP A 319 -6.08 -25.08 -1.73
CA ASP A 319 -5.67 -24.83 -0.35
C ASP A 319 -4.42 -23.95 -0.24
N TYR A 320 -4.08 -23.16 -1.30
CA TYR A 320 -2.95 -22.24 -1.30
C TYR A 320 -3.09 -21.18 -0.17
N PRO A 321 -2.17 -21.15 0.82
CA PRO A 321 -2.41 -20.44 2.07
C PRO A 321 -2.14 -18.95 2.02
N LEU A 322 -1.31 -18.46 1.07
CA LEU A 322 -0.86 -17.07 1.04
C LEU A 322 -1.79 -16.14 0.26
N GLY A 323 -2.83 -16.68 -0.38
CA GLY A 323 -3.81 -15.89 -1.14
C GLY A 323 -3.19 -15.15 -2.32
N SER A 324 -3.70 -13.93 -2.61
CA SER A 324 -3.43 -13.23 -3.86
C SER A 324 -2.07 -12.51 -3.92
N ARG A 325 -1.50 -12.12 -2.77
CA ARG A 325 -0.27 -11.31 -2.67
C ARG A 325 0.54 -11.70 -1.46
N TRP A 326 1.85 -11.54 -1.58
CA TRP A 326 2.82 -11.67 -0.50
C TRP A 326 3.71 -10.42 -0.44
N MET A 327 3.95 -9.93 0.77
CA MET A 327 4.82 -8.80 1.07
C MET A 327 5.69 -9.16 2.27
N ALA A 328 6.94 -9.53 2.05
CA ALA A 328 7.89 -9.91 3.10
C ALA A 328 8.30 -8.69 3.93
N LEU A 329 8.49 -8.91 5.23
CA LEU A 329 8.88 -7.89 6.20
C LEU A 329 10.23 -8.21 6.84
N ASP A 330 11.08 -7.19 7.00
CA ASP A 330 12.32 -7.22 7.79
C ASP A 330 12.10 -6.46 9.08
N GLY A 331 12.36 -7.08 10.23
CA GLY A 331 12.20 -6.45 11.53
C GLY A 331 13.34 -5.49 11.87
N LEU A 332 12.99 -4.24 12.20
CA LEU A 332 13.96 -3.16 12.47
C LEU A 332 14.11 -2.83 13.95
N SER A 333 13.02 -2.89 14.73
CA SER A 333 13.05 -2.51 16.16
C SER A 333 11.96 -3.23 16.97
N GLY A 334 12.01 -3.08 18.29
CA GLY A 334 11.08 -3.73 19.21
C GLY A 334 11.23 -5.26 19.21
N GLU A 335 10.15 -5.99 19.45
CA GLU A 335 10.13 -7.46 19.35
C GLU A 335 10.39 -7.97 17.94
N ALA A 336 10.14 -7.12 16.94
CA ALA A 336 10.37 -7.40 15.53
C ALA A 336 11.84 -7.45 15.16
N LYS A 337 12.73 -6.83 15.94
CA LYS A 337 14.14 -6.65 15.59
C LYS A 337 14.81 -7.95 15.18
N ASP A 338 15.47 -7.93 14.00
CA ASP A 338 16.20 -9.05 13.42
C ASP A 338 15.34 -10.30 13.12
N ARG A 339 13.98 -10.15 13.13
CA ARG A 339 13.07 -11.21 12.74
C ARG A 339 12.91 -11.28 11.22
N GLU A 340 12.81 -12.49 10.71
CA GLU A 340 12.57 -12.81 9.30
C GLU A 340 11.45 -13.86 9.17
N GLY A 341 10.94 -14.03 7.95
CA GLY A 341 9.88 -15.00 7.68
C GLY A 341 8.46 -14.48 7.95
N PHE A 342 8.33 -13.20 8.33
CA PHE A 342 7.05 -12.52 8.52
C PHE A 342 6.65 -11.77 7.26
N GLY A 343 5.37 -11.59 7.07
CA GLY A 343 4.83 -10.85 5.93
C GLY A 343 3.39 -10.45 6.09
N ILE A 344 2.93 -9.64 5.13
CA ILE A 344 1.52 -9.31 4.90
C ILE A 344 1.09 -10.10 3.66
N HIS A 345 -0.03 -10.81 3.75
CA HIS A 345 -0.51 -11.60 2.63
C HIS A 345 -2.03 -11.79 2.62
N GLY A 346 -2.57 -12.26 1.51
CA GLY A 346 -3.95 -12.69 1.41
C GLY A 346 -4.23 -13.97 2.21
N THR A 347 -5.41 -14.52 2.09
CA THR A 347 -5.76 -15.77 2.78
C THR A 347 -6.78 -16.58 1.98
N LYS A 348 -6.74 -17.89 2.17
CA LYS A 348 -7.81 -18.82 1.80
C LYS A 348 -8.88 -18.96 2.90
N GLU A 349 -8.60 -18.43 4.09
CA GLU A 349 -9.42 -18.56 5.30
C GLU A 349 -9.95 -17.18 5.71
N PRO A 350 -10.93 -16.60 4.99
CA PRO A 350 -11.43 -15.25 5.24
C PRO A 350 -12.05 -15.08 6.63
N ASP A 351 -12.58 -16.16 7.22
CA ASP A 351 -13.18 -16.16 8.57
C ASP A 351 -12.15 -15.89 9.69
N GLN A 352 -10.86 -16.02 9.40
CA GLN A 352 -9.79 -15.70 10.36
C GLN A 352 -9.40 -14.20 10.33
N ILE A 353 -9.96 -13.39 9.46
CA ILE A 353 -9.76 -11.94 9.48
C ILE A 353 -10.50 -11.34 10.66
N GLY A 354 -9.80 -10.52 11.44
CA GLY A 354 -10.31 -9.98 12.71
C GLY A 354 -10.04 -10.88 13.92
N THR A 355 -9.24 -11.94 13.76
CA THR A 355 -8.90 -12.90 14.82
C THR A 355 -7.40 -13.19 14.90
N ALA A 356 -7.00 -13.88 15.98
CA ALA A 356 -5.64 -14.38 16.18
C ALA A 356 -5.54 -15.83 15.68
N GLY A 357 -5.27 -16.03 14.38
CA GLY A 357 -5.29 -17.36 13.76
C GLY A 357 -4.01 -17.72 13.00
N SER A 358 -3.07 -16.77 12.76
CA SER A 358 -1.85 -17.01 11.99
C SER A 358 -0.68 -17.49 12.86
N ARG A 359 0.46 -17.79 12.22
CA ARG A 359 1.75 -18.08 12.88
C ARG A 359 2.62 -16.81 13.00
N GLY A 360 2.00 -15.63 13.08
CA GLY A 360 2.67 -14.36 13.23
C GLY A 360 2.57 -13.45 12.00
N CYS A 361 2.26 -13.94 10.82
CA CYS A 361 2.01 -13.13 9.64
C CYS A 361 0.71 -12.33 9.76
N ILE A 362 0.63 -11.22 9.04
CA ILE A 362 -0.55 -10.36 8.95
C ILE A 362 -1.36 -10.82 7.74
N ARG A 363 -2.57 -11.32 7.99
CA ARG A 363 -3.50 -11.81 6.97
C ARG A 363 -4.53 -10.76 6.60
N MET A 364 -4.91 -10.71 5.33
CA MET A 364 -5.92 -9.79 4.79
C MET A 364 -6.87 -10.51 3.86
N TYR A 365 -8.06 -9.95 3.64
CA TYR A 365 -8.88 -10.35 2.50
C TYR A 365 -8.09 -10.16 1.20
N ASN A 366 -8.25 -11.09 0.24
CA ASN A 366 -7.44 -11.09 -0.98
C ASN A 366 -7.52 -9.79 -1.79
N GLY A 367 -8.72 -9.20 -1.90
CA GLY A 367 -8.90 -7.91 -2.57
C GLY A 367 -8.22 -6.74 -1.86
N GLU A 368 -8.18 -6.76 -0.53
CA GLU A 368 -7.49 -5.75 0.29
C GLU A 368 -5.97 -5.92 0.24
N ALA A 369 -5.49 -7.17 0.26
CA ALA A 369 -4.07 -7.47 0.08
C ALA A 369 -3.53 -6.93 -1.26
N ILE A 370 -4.33 -6.97 -2.34
CA ILE A 370 -3.99 -6.36 -3.62
C ILE A 370 -3.87 -4.84 -3.49
N LYS A 371 -4.83 -4.17 -2.82
CA LYS A 371 -4.79 -2.71 -2.63
C LYS A 371 -3.57 -2.29 -1.81
N VAL A 372 -3.28 -2.98 -0.70
CA VAL A 372 -2.12 -2.70 0.15
C VAL A 372 -0.81 -2.98 -0.60
N TYR A 373 -0.75 -4.06 -1.37
CA TYR A 373 0.37 -4.35 -2.26
C TYR A 373 0.63 -3.20 -3.24
N ASN A 374 -0.41 -2.64 -3.85
CA ASN A 374 -0.28 -1.53 -4.80
C ASN A 374 0.13 -0.21 -4.14
N MET A 375 -0.03 -0.06 -2.81
CA MET A 375 0.37 1.14 -2.06
C MET A 375 1.77 1.04 -1.44
N LEU A 376 2.14 -0.09 -0.84
CA LEU A 376 3.41 -0.22 -0.12
C LEU A 376 4.58 -0.49 -1.07
N ILE A 377 5.65 0.30 -0.95
CA ILE A 377 6.87 0.21 -1.76
C ILE A 377 8.01 -0.46 -1.00
N GLU A 378 8.73 -1.35 -1.67
CA GLU A 378 9.87 -2.09 -1.13
C GLU A 378 11.00 -1.16 -0.69
N GLY A 379 11.61 -1.48 0.44
CA GLY A 379 12.75 -0.76 1.01
C GLY A 379 12.40 0.58 1.68
N LEU A 380 11.23 1.17 1.40
CA LEU A 380 10.84 2.48 1.92
C LEU A 380 9.63 2.40 2.87
N SER A 381 8.62 1.59 2.54
CA SER A 381 7.43 1.47 3.38
C SER A 381 7.76 0.79 4.71
N GLN A 382 7.27 1.40 5.78
CA GLN A 382 7.35 0.85 7.13
C GLN A 382 5.98 0.35 7.58
N VAL A 383 6.00 -0.69 8.42
CA VAL A 383 4.83 -1.27 9.08
C VAL A 383 5.12 -1.26 10.57
N GLU A 384 4.42 -0.42 11.31
CA GLU A 384 4.48 -0.38 12.76
C GLU A 384 3.43 -1.34 13.32
N VAL A 385 3.83 -2.28 14.17
CA VAL A 385 2.93 -3.16 14.90
C VAL A 385 2.92 -2.75 16.37
N THR A 386 1.75 -2.49 16.91
CA THR A 386 1.53 -2.07 18.31
C THR A 386 0.35 -2.83 18.92
N ASP A 387 0.22 -2.78 20.23
CA ASP A 387 -0.92 -3.35 20.97
C ASP A 387 -2.19 -2.55 20.82
#